data_d5aad3a7823ad9fe1ffe5fa706010d89
#
_entry.id   d5aad3a7823ad9fe1ffe5fa706010d89
#
_cell.length_a   1.000
_cell.length_b   1.000
_cell.length_c   1.000
_cell.angle_alpha   90.00
_cell.angle_beta   90.00
_cell.angle_gamma   90.00
#
_symmetry.space_group_name_H-M   'P 1'
#
loop_
_entity.id
_entity.type
_entity.pdbx_description
1 polymer ?
#
loop_
_entity_poly.entity_id
_entity_poly.type
_entity_poly.pdbx_seq_one_letter_code
_entity_poly.pdbx_strand_id
1 'polypeptide(L)'
;MNIQEDIRKQIVQELKINQASQCPHVVICYHSFYHNGAIYLLLEYMDRGSLVDVIRQVKTILEPYLAIVCKQVLQGLVYLHNERHVIHRDIKPSNLLVNQNGEVKITDFGVSAMLASSVGQRDTFVGTYNYMSPERISGSTYDYSSDIWSLGIVVLECAIGRFPYLQSEDQQGWPSFYELLEAIVRCPPPCAPPDQFSPEFCSFISACIQKDPRNRASSFDLLSHPFIKKFEDKDIDLRILLGSLEPPVNSSRY
;
A
#
# COMPACT_ATOMS: atom_id res chain seq x y z
N MET A 1 -7.29 -23.03 -14.74
CA MET A 1 -6.94 -22.05 -15.80
C MET A 1 -5.55 -22.37 -16.33
N ASN A 2 -5.39 -22.69 -17.64
CA ASN A 2 -4.06 -22.95 -18.20
C ASN A 2 -3.33 -21.63 -18.42
N ILE A 3 -2.49 -21.24 -17.48
CA ILE A 3 -1.54 -20.13 -17.65
C ILE A 3 -0.54 -20.58 -18.72
N GLN A 4 -0.33 -19.78 -19.78
CA GLN A 4 0.63 -20.12 -20.84
C GLN A 4 2.03 -20.30 -20.24
N GLU A 5 2.81 -21.22 -20.79
CA GLU A 5 4.10 -21.64 -20.22
C GLU A 5 5.11 -20.49 -20.07
N ASP A 6 5.06 -19.51 -20.97
CA ASP A 6 5.91 -18.32 -20.93
C ASP A 6 5.57 -17.40 -19.75
N ILE A 7 4.28 -17.24 -19.44
CA ILE A 7 3.82 -16.49 -18.27
C ILE A 7 4.24 -17.18 -16.98
N ARG A 8 4.21 -18.53 -16.95
CA ARG A 8 4.71 -19.31 -15.80
C ARG A 8 6.19 -19.09 -15.55
N LYS A 9 7.01 -19.12 -16.61
CA LYS A 9 8.46 -18.85 -16.51
C LYS A 9 8.73 -17.44 -16.00
N GLN A 10 7.97 -16.46 -16.46
CA GLN A 10 8.08 -15.09 -16.07
C GLN A 10 7.69 -14.88 -14.60
N ILE A 11 6.58 -15.47 -14.13
CA ILE A 11 6.17 -15.47 -12.72
C ILE A 11 7.25 -16.12 -11.84
N VAL A 12 7.78 -17.28 -12.23
CA VAL A 12 8.84 -17.95 -11.48
C VAL A 12 10.11 -17.12 -11.43
N GLN A 13 10.45 -16.39 -12.50
CA GLN A 13 11.62 -15.52 -12.54
C GLN A 13 11.45 -14.31 -11.58
N GLU A 14 10.29 -13.67 -11.55
CA GLU A 14 10.03 -12.56 -10.62
C GLU A 14 9.97 -13.05 -9.17
N LEU A 15 9.39 -14.22 -8.92
CA LEU A 15 9.41 -14.83 -7.60
C LEU A 15 10.83 -15.13 -7.10
N LYS A 16 11.75 -15.51 -8.00
CA LYS A 16 13.18 -15.68 -7.65
C LYS A 16 13.85 -14.35 -7.30
N ILE A 17 13.46 -13.26 -7.95
CA ILE A 17 13.92 -11.92 -7.60
C ILE A 17 13.47 -11.56 -6.18
N ASN A 18 12.26 -11.99 -5.78
CA ASN A 18 11.70 -11.75 -4.46
C ASN A 18 12.36 -12.59 -3.36
N GLN A 19 12.85 -13.79 -3.66
CA GLN A 19 13.63 -14.63 -2.71
C GLN A 19 14.95 -13.98 -2.28
N ALA A 20 15.49 -13.06 -3.08
CA ALA A 20 16.73 -12.35 -2.78
C ALA A 20 16.53 -11.02 -2.03
N SER A 21 15.31 -10.72 -1.55
CA SER A 21 15.04 -9.48 -0.82
C SER A 21 15.73 -9.51 0.55
N GLN A 22 16.60 -8.53 0.79
CA GLN A 22 17.27 -8.32 2.08
C GLN A 22 16.77 -7.07 2.80
N CYS A 23 15.69 -6.46 2.31
CA CYS A 23 15.12 -5.27 2.93
C CYS A 23 14.25 -5.67 4.13
N PRO A 24 14.48 -5.10 5.35
CA PRO A 24 13.67 -5.41 6.53
C PRO A 24 12.21 -4.97 6.40
N HIS A 25 11.88 -4.08 5.44
CA HIS A 25 10.53 -3.55 5.20
C HIS A 25 9.84 -4.14 3.97
N VAL A 26 10.31 -5.28 3.50
CA VAL A 26 9.67 -6.08 2.45
C VAL A 26 9.55 -7.51 2.96
N VAL A 27 8.37 -8.10 2.82
CA VAL A 27 8.09 -9.47 3.29
C VAL A 27 9.01 -10.46 2.59
N ILE A 28 9.69 -11.30 3.36
CA ILE A 28 10.60 -12.32 2.83
C ILE A 28 9.79 -13.45 2.20
N CYS A 29 10.11 -13.79 0.95
CA CYS A 29 9.63 -15.02 0.33
C CYS A 29 10.71 -16.09 0.49
N TYR A 30 10.50 -17.05 1.40
CA TYR A 30 11.45 -18.13 1.65
C TYR A 30 11.49 -19.14 0.50
N HIS A 31 10.34 -19.43 -0.08
CA HIS A 31 10.24 -20.40 -1.16
C HIS A 31 9.02 -20.15 -2.04
N SER A 32 9.12 -20.56 -3.31
CA SER A 32 8.01 -20.54 -4.24
C SER A 32 8.05 -21.80 -5.10
N PHE A 33 6.89 -22.42 -5.33
CA PHE A 33 6.79 -23.58 -6.20
C PHE A 33 5.43 -23.61 -6.90
N TYR A 34 5.39 -24.32 -8.01
CA TYR A 34 4.18 -24.56 -8.79
C TYR A 34 3.76 -26.02 -8.61
N HIS A 35 2.49 -26.24 -8.26
CA HIS A 35 1.93 -27.58 -8.13
C HIS A 35 0.44 -27.57 -8.50
N ASN A 36 0.01 -28.53 -9.32
CA ASN A 36 -1.40 -28.76 -9.72
C ASN A 36 -2.14 -27.50 -10.19
N GLY A 37 -1.50 -26.66 -11.01
CA GLY A 37 -2.15 -25.44 -11.54
C GLY A 37 -2.09 -24.23 -10.62
N ALA A 38 -1.55 -24.35 -9.39
CA ALA A 38 -1.43 -23.29 -8.41
C ALA A 38 0.04 -22.92 -8.14
N ILE A 39 0.29 -21.66 -7.84
CA ILE A 39 1.58 -21.17 -7.34
C ILE A 39 1.47 -21.08 -5.82
N TYR A 40 2.42 -21.65 -5.13
CA TYR A 40 2.55 -21.62 -3.67
C TYR A 40 3.73 -20.75 -3.28
N LEU A 41 3.49 -19.85 -2.34
CA LEU A 41 4.50 -18.97 -1.78
C LEU A 41 4.63 -19.26 -0.29
N LEU A 42 5.85 -19.51 0.17
CA LEU A 42 6.17 -19.59 1.59
C LEU A 42 6.75 -18.25 2.02
N LEU A 43 5.93 -17.46 2.70
CA LEU A 43 6.26 -16.09 3.10
C LEU A 43 6.60 -16.02 4.58
N GLU A 44 7.32 -14.97 4.96
CA GLU A 44 7.48 -14.54 6.34
C GLU A 44 6.11 -14.31 7.00
N TYR A 45 5.96 -14.82 8.22
CA TYR A 45 4.70 -14.68 8.94
C TYR A 45 4.63 -13.36 9.70
N MET A 46 3.60 -12.58 9.42
CA MET A 46 3.30 -11.30 10.05
C MET A 46 2.08 -11.45 10.95
N ASP A 47 2.31 -11.62 12.25
CA ASP A 47 1.35 -12.13 13.23
C ASP A 47 0.25 -11.14 13.66
N ARG A 48 0.36 -9.87 13.25
CA ARG A 48 -0.66 -8.83 13.51
C ARG A 48 -1.51 -8.51 12.27
N GLY A 49 -1.36 -9.26 11.18
CA GLY A 49 -2.12 -9.07 9.94
C GLY A 49 -1.68 -7.86 9.14
N SER A 50 -2.64 -7.12 8.60
CA SER A 50 -2.43 -5.98 7.72
C SER A 50 -2.91 -4.66 8.35
N LEU A 51 -2.59 -3.53 7.73
CA LEU A 51 -3.15 -2.23 8.16
C LEU A 51 -4.69 -2.20 8.09
N VAL A 52 -5.32 -3.01 7.23
CA VAL A 52 -6.80 -3.17 7.26
C VAL A 52 -7.26 -3.68 8.61
N ASP A 53 -6.56 -4.69 9.16
CA ASP A 53 -6.92 -5.30 10.44
C ASP A 53 -6.71 -4.32 11.59
N VAL A 54 -5.64 -3.52 11.52
CA VAL A 54 -5.37 -2.44 12.48
C VAL A 54 -6.47 -1.38 12.43
N ILE A 55 -6.74 -0.79 11.26
CA ILE A 55 -7.75 0.29 11.10
C ILE A 55 -9.13 -0.20 11.55
N ARG A 56 -9.49 -1.44 11.25
CA ARG A 56 -10.77 -2.02 11.66
C ARG A 56 -10.97 -1.97 13.17
N GLN A 57 -9.90 -2.13 13.94
CA GLN A 57 -9.96 -2.13 15.41
C GLN A 57 -9.83 -0.71 16.00
N VAL A 58 -8.83 0.08 15.57
CA VAL A 58 -8.56 1.41 16.17
C VAL A 58 -9.31 2.55 15.52
N LYS A 59 -9.94 2.32 14.35
CA LYS A 59 -10.61 3.32 13.49
C LYS A 59 -9.64 4.33 12.87
N THR A 60 -8.88 5.05 13.67
CA THR A 60 -7.90 6.04 13.23
C THR A 60 -6.54 5.77 13.87
N ILE A 61 -5.48 6.07 13.13
CA ILE A 61 -4.09 5.96 13.62
C ILE A 61 -3.56 7.38 13.82
N LEU A 62 -3.05 7.68 15.01
CA LEU A 62 -2.49 8.98 15.35
C LEU A 62 -1.22 9.28 14.57
N GLU A 63 -0.95 10.58 14.29
CA GLU A 63 0.22 11.04 13.52
C GLU A 63 1.56 10.45 13.97
N PRO A 64 1.89 10.33 15.28
CA PRO A 64 3.14 9.73 15.71
C PRO A 64 3.35 8.29 15.19
N TYR A 65 2.31 7.47 15.28
CA TYR A 65 2.35 6.09 14.76
C TYR A 65 2.35 6.04 13.23
N LEU A 66 1.59 6.95 12.59
CA LEU A 66 1.60 7.07 11.13
C LEU A 66 2.98 7.43 10.59
N ALA A 67 3.72 8.29 11.27
CA ALA A 67 5.08 8.65 10.87
C ALA A 67 6.02 7.44 10.89
N ILE A 68 5.90 6.56 11.91
CA ILE A 68 6.68 5.32 11.98
C ILE A 68 6.28 4.34 10.86
N VAL A 69 4.98 4.18 10.63
CA VAL A 69 4.46 3.34 9.52
C VAL A 69 4.97 3.89 8.18
N CYS A 70 4.82 5.19 7.93
CA CYS A 70 5.29 5.83 6.69
C CYS A 70 6.80 5.65 6.50
N LYS A 71 7.61 5.87 7.55
CA LYS A 71 9.07 5.70 7.48
C LYS A 71 9.44 4.30 7.02
N GLN A 72 8.84 3.27 7.61
CA GLN A 72 9.13 1.87 7.28
C GLN A 72 8.66 1.52 5.85
N VAL A 73 7.44 1.93 5.46
CA VAL A 73 6.95 1.70 4.09
C VAL A 73 7.80 2.44 3.07
N LEU A 74 8.19 3.69 3.33
CA LEU A 74 9.08 4.45 2.44
C LEU A 74 10.46 3.80 2.29
N GLN A 75 11.03 3.23 3.36
CA GLN A 75 12.29 2.47 3.28
C GLN A 75 12.13 1.23 2.38
N GLY A 76 11.01 0.52 2.49
CA GLY A 76 10.66 -0.56 1.57
C GLY A 76 10.52 -0.10 0.12
N LEU A 77 9.84 1.03 -0.11
CA LEU A 77 9.69 1.61 -1.46
C LEU A 77 11.01 2.10 -2.04
N VAL A 78 11.89 2.73 -1.24
CA VAL A 78 13.25 3.11 -1.69
C VAL A 78 14.01 1.88 -2.18
N TYR A 79 13.97 0.79 -1.42
CA TYR A 79 14.59 -0.47 -1.85
C TYR A 79 14.00 -0.98 -3.17
N LEU A 80 12.67 -1.04 -3.29
CA LEU A 80 12.01 -1.52 -4.51
C LEU A 80 12.30 -0.62 -5.71
N HIS A 81 12.23 0.70 -5.55
CA HIS A 81 12.38 1.67 -6.63
C HIS A 81 13.85 1.83 -7.07
N ASN A 82 14.77 2.05 -6.11
CA ASN A 82 16.13 2.47 -6.41
C ASN A 82 17.11 1.29 -6.54
N GLU A 83 16.91 0.22 -5.76
CA GLU A 83 17.83 -0.93 -5.79
C GLU A 83 17.30 -2.05 -6.70
N ARG A 84 15.98 -2.29 -6.68
CA ARG A 84 15.38 -3.37 -7.46
C ARG A 84 14.79 -2.94 -8.79
N HIS A 85 14.58 -1.62 -8.98
CA HIS A 85 13.93 -1.03 -10.14
C HIS A 85 12.54 -1.60 -10.43
N VAL A 86 11.76 -1.84 -9.35
CA VAL A 86 10.42 -2.42 -9.40
C VAL A 86 9.39 -1.40 -8.95
N ILE A 87 8.32 -1.25 -9.72
CA ILE A 87 7.10 -0.54 -9.30
C ILE A 87 6.19 -1.58 -8.65
N HIS A 88 5.72 -1.31 -7.42
CA HIS A 88 4.87 -2.24 -6.66
C HIS A 88 3.48 -2.40 -7.31
N ARG A 89 2.84 -1.30 -7.71
CA ARG A 89 1.56 -1.24 -8.44
C ARG A 89 0.30 -1.58 -7.64
N ASP A 90 0.42 -2.07 -6.42
CA ASP A 90 -0.72 -2.48 -5.59
C ASP A 90 -0.51 -2.11 -4.10
N ILE A 91 0.01 -0.90 -3.83
CA ILE A 91 0.09 -0.38 -2.47
C ILE A 91 -1.33 -0.08 -1.98
N LYS A 92 -1.72 -0.77 -0.90
CA LYS A 92 -3.02 -0.65 -0.23
C LYS A 92 -2.91 -1.20 1.20
N PRO A 93 -3.84 -0.89 2.10
CA PRO A 93 -3.74 -1.31 3.51
C PRO A 93 -3.61 -2.82 3.71
N SER A 94 -4.22 -3.65 2.83
CA SER A 94 -4.12 -5.12 2.92
C SER A 94 -2.74 -5.68 2.53
N ASN A 95 -1.92 -4.89 1.81
CA ASN A 95 -0.59 -5.27 1.38
C ASN A 95 0.52 -4.65 2.24
N LEU A 96 0.16 -3.99 3.34
CA LEU A 96 1.08 -3.48 4.36
C LEU A 96 0.87 -4.28 5.63
N LEU A 97 1.74 -5.26 5.85
CA LEU A 97 1.63 -6.20 6.95
C LEU A 97 2.38 -5.69 8.18
N VAL A 98 1.89 -6.05 9.35
CA VAL A 98 2.46 -5.67 10.64
C VAL A 98 2.69 -6.90 11.53
N ASN A 99 3.70 -6.82 12.41
CA ASN A 99 3.96 -7.86 13.39
C ASN A 99 4.06 -7.29 14.80
N GLN A 100 4.10 -8.19 15.80
CA GLN A 100 4.18 -7.84 17.22
C GLN A 100 5.45 -7.05 17.59
N ASN A 101 6.49 -7.09 16.76
CA ASN A 101 7.73 -6.34 16.98
C ASN A 101 7.62 -4.87 16.54
N GLY A 102 6.48 -4.43 15.99
CA GLY A 102 6.30 -3.09 15.45
C GLY A 102 6.89 -2.90 14.05
N GLU A 103 7.20 -4.00 13.36
CA GLU A 103 7.68 -3.95 11.98
C GLU A 103 6.51 -3.85 11.02
N VAL A 104 6.65 -2.97 10.01
CA VAL A 104 5.73 -2.83 8.88
C VAL A 104 6.46 -3.25 7.63
N LYS A 105 5.86 -4.17 6.86
CA LYS A 105 6.47 -4.72 5.64
C LYS A 105 5.50 -4.73 4.48
N ILE A 106 6.03 -4.44 3.29
CA ILE A 106 5.31 -4.48 2.03
C ILE A 106 5.26 -5.93 1.53
N THR A 107 4.07 -6.40 1.13
CA THR A 107 3.86 -7.73 0.53
C THR A 107 3.22 -7.64 -0.85
N ASP A 108 3.16 -8.74 -1.58
CA ASP A 108 2.47 -8.90 -2.87
C ASP A 108 3.00 -8.01 -4.01
N PHE A 109 4.29 -7.68 -4.00
CA PHE A 109 4.92 -6.95 -5.10
C PHE A 109 5.16 -7.86 -6.32
N GLY A 110 4.73 -7.40 -7.49
CA GLY A 110 4.98 -8.04 -8.79
C GLY A 110 4.03 -9.16 -9.20
N VAL A 111 3.55 -10.01 -8.29
CA VAL A 111 2.70 -11.16 -8.64
C VAL A 111 1.30 -10.73 -9.09
N SER A 112 0.68 -9.78 -8.39
CA SER A 112 -0.67 -9.29 -8.70
C SER A 112 -0.72 -8.57 -10.04
N ALA A 113 0.31 -7.78 -10.38
CA ALA A 113 0.37 -7.04 -11.64
C ALA A 113 0.54 -7.95 -12.85
N MET A 114 1.29 -9.05 -12.71
CA MET A 114 1.47 -10.04 -13.78
C MET A 114 0.24 -10.89 -13.99
N LEU A 115 -0.40 -11.33 -12.92
CA LEU A 115 -1.66 -12.06 -13.02
C LEU A 115 -2.76 -11.19 -13.64
N ALA A 116 -2.82 -9.91 -13.31
CA ALA A 116 -3.78 -8.97 -13.90
C ALA A 116 -3.56 -8.74 -15.41
N SER A 117 -2.30 -8.68 -15.86
CA SER A 117 -1.99 -8.51 -17.29
C SER A 117 -2.21 -9.77 -18.12
N SER A 118 -2.12 -10.96 -17.49
CA SER A 118 -2.23 -12.25 -18.17
C SER A 118 -3.64 -12.84 -18.20
N VAL A 119 -4.51 -12.38 -17.31
CA VAL A 119 -5.88 -12.85 -17.16
C VAL A 119 -6.83 -11.69 -17.42
N GLY A 120 -7.37 -11.57 -18.61
CA GLY A 120 -8.33 -10.53 -19.00
C GLY A 120 -9.65 -10.54 -18.19
N GLN A 121 -9.62 -10.84 -16.91
CA GLN A 121 -10.79 -10.89 -16.02
C GLN A 121 -10.97 -9.55 -15.29
N ARG A 122 -12.01 -8.82 -15.72
CA ARG A 122 -12.43 -7.53 -15.19
C ARG A 122 -13.11 -7.59 -13.81
N ASP A 123 -13.57 -8.75 -13.34
CA ASP A 123 -14.54 -8.84 -12.26
C ASP A 123 -13.96 -9.06 -10.84
N THR A 124 -12.65 -9.36 -10.70
CA THR A 124 -12.03 -9.67 -9.40
C THR A 124 -11.29 -8.46 -8.77
N PHE A 125 -11.28 -7.30 -9.42
CA PHE A 125 -10.39 -6.17 -9.09
C PHE A 125 -11.09 -4.91 -8.56
N VAL A 126 -12.38 -4.95 -8.24
CA VAL A 126 -13.14 -3.74 -7.84
C VAL A 126 -12.51 -3.00 -6.65
N GLY A 127 -11.96 -3.68 -5.66
CA GLY A 127 -11.32 -3.05 -4.50
C GLY A 127 -9.90 -2.49 -4.74
N THR A 128 -9.21 -2.93 -5.78
CA THR A 128 -7.81 -2.52 -6.04
C THR A 128 -7.72 -1.14 -6.70
N TYR A 129 -8.72 -0.73 -7.46
CA TYR A 129 -8.74 0.57 -8.14
C TYR A 129 -8.81 1.76 -7.19
N ASN A 130 -9.27 1.59 -5.97
CA ASN A 130 -9.43 2.65 -4.96
C ASN A 130 -8.12 3.41 -4.68
N TYR A 131 -6.99 2.72 -4.72
CA TYR A 131 -5.67 3.29 -4.44
C TYR A 131 -4.87 3.57 -5.72
N MET A 132 -5.44 3.32 -6.89
CA MET A 132 -4.76 3.49 -8.18
C MET A 132 -4.63 4.97 -8.52
N SER A 133 -3.47 5.33 -9.06
CA SER A 133 -3.17 6.70 -9.47
C SER A 133 -3.96 7.13 -10.72
N PRO A 134 -4.24 8.45 -10.90
CA PRO A 134 -4.99 8.98 -12.03
C PRO A 134 -4.42 8.58 -13.39
N GLU A 135 -3.10 8.62 -13.55
CA GLU A 135 -2.42 8.25 -14.78
C GLU A 135 -2.60 6.77 -15.13
N ARG A 136 -2.60 5.89 -14.12
CA ARG A 136 -2.86 4.45 -14.35
C ARG A 136 -4.30 4.18 -14.76
N ILE A 137 -5.27 4.85 -14.14
CA ILE A 137 -6.69 4.75 -14.50
C ILE A 137 -6.92 5.25 -15.94
N SER A 138 -6.23 6.33 -16.32
CA SER A 138 -6.33 6.91 -17.66
C SER A 138 -5.56 6.13 -18.74
N GLY A 139 -4.84 5.06 -18.37
CA GLY A 139 -4.04 4.28 -19.32
C GLY A 139 -2.79 5.01 -19.82
N SER A 140 -2.34 6.05 -19.12
CA SER A 140 -1.11 6.78 -19.42
C SER A 140 0.13 6.01 -18.93
N THR A 141 1.31 6.45 -19.39
CA THR A 141 2.57 5.94 -18.83
C THR A 141 2.66 6.27 -17.35
N TYR A 142 3.15 5.32 -16.58
CA TYR A 142 3.29 5.44 -15.12
C TYR A 142 4.67 4.93 -14.67
N ASP A 143 5.12 5.42 -13.53
CA ASP A 143 6.41 5.11 -12.93
C ASP A 143 6.29 4.87 -11.41
N TYR A 144 7.40 4.97 -10.70
CA TYR A 144 7.48 4.82 -9.23
C TYR A 144 6.57 5.79 -8.48
N SER A 145 6.27 6.97 -9.05
CA SER A 145 5.40 7.98 -8.43
C SER A 145 3.95 7.49 -8.25
N SER A 146 3.53 6.47 -8.99
CA SER A 146 2.22 5.83 -8.81
C SER A 146 2.09 5.14 -7.45
N ASP A 147 3.16 4.52 -6.94
CA ASP A 147 3.18 3.92 -5.60
C ASP A 147 3.11 4.99 -4.50
N ILE A 148 3.66 6.19 -4.76
CA ILE A 148 3.61 7.33 -3.83
C ILE A 148 2.17 7.88 -3.73
N TRP A 149 1.45 8.00 -4.84
CA TRP A 149 0.01 8.31 -4.82
C TRP A 149 -0.75 7.32 -3.93
N SER A 150 -0.55 6.03 -4.18
CA SER A 150 -1.23 4.96 -3.43
C SER A 150 -0.90 5.02 -1.93
N LEU A 151 0.37 5.25 -1.57
CA LEU A 151 0.79 5.45 -0.18
C LEU A 151 0.08 6.65 0.45
N GLY A 152 0.00 7.78 -0.25
CA GLY A 152 -0.71 8.98 0.22
C GLY A 152 -2.18 8.70 0.56
N ILE A 153 -2.89 8.00 -0.33
CA ILE A 153 -4.29 7.58 -0.09
C ILE A 153 -4.40 6.66 1.13
N VAL A 154 -3.50 5.66 1.26
CA VAL A 154 -3.47 4.75 2.43
C VAL A 154 -3.25 5.52 3.73
N VAL A 155 -2.27 6.42 3.76
CA VAL A 155 -1.93 7.17 4.98
C VAL A 155 -3.07 8.10 5.39
N LEU A 156 -3.68 8.77 4.42
CA LEU A 156 -4.85 9.62 4.68
C LEU A 156 -6.04 8.80 5.19
N GLU A 157 -6.32 7.63 4.61
CA GLU A 157 -7.34 6.71 5.08
C GLU A 157 -7.10 6.27 6.53
N CYS A 158 -5.87 5.87 6.85
CA CYS A 158 -5.48 5.50 8.22
C CYS A 158 -5.67 6.65 9.22
N ALA A 159 -5.43 7.89 8.79
CA ALA A 159 -5.56 9.07 9.63
C ALA A 159 -7.03 9.45 9.92
N ILE A 160 -7.86 9.45 8.86
CA ILE A 160 -9.26 9.89 8.96
C ILE A 160 -10.24 8.75 9.28
N GLY A 161 -9.79 7.48 9.22
CA GLY A 161 -10.57 6.29 9.55
C GLY A 161 -11.59 5.88 8.49
N ARG A 162 -11.52 6.47 7.30
CA ARG A 162 -12.42 6.16 6.17
C ARG A 162 -11.69 6.38 4.84
N PHE A 163 -12.16 5.72 3.81
CA PHE A 163 -11.60 5.92 2.47
C PHE A 163 -11.81 7.38 2.00
N PRO A 164 -10.77 8.10 1.54
CA PRO A 164 -10.82 9.56 1.34
C PRO A 164 -11.79 10.06 0.27
N TYR A 165 -12.17 9.22 -0.69
CA TYR A 165 -13.14 9.57 -1.75
C TYR A 165 -14.60 9.25 -1.36
N LEU A 166 -14.84 8.67 -0.17
CA LEU A 166 -16.20 8.56 0.34
C LEU A 166 -16.69 9.94 0.81
N GLN A 167 -17.72 10.43 0.19
CA GLN A 167 -18.45 11.61 0.64
C GLN A 167 -19.13 11.26 1.99
N SER A 168 -19.45 12.28 2.79
CA SER A 168 -19.94 12.19 4.18
C SER A 168 -20.93 11.04 4.44
N GLU A 169 -20.98 10.56 5.69
CA GLU A 169 -21.81 9.46 6.19
C GLU A 169 -23.31 9.55 5.81
N ASP A 170 -23.78 10.73 5.41
CA ASP A 170 -25.18 10.99 5.02
C ASP A 170 -25.51 10.56 3.58
N GLN A 171 -24.55 10.25 2.74
CA GLN A 171 -24.82 9.69 1.42
C GLN A 171 -24.86 8.15 1.51
N GLN A 172 -26.05 7.60 1.50
CA GLN A 172 -26.33 6.17 1.45
C GLN A 172 -25.80 5.56 0.14
N GLY A 173 -24.57 5.08 0.16
CA GLY A 173 -24.01 4.28 -0.92
C GLY A 173 -22.56 4.65 -1.24
N TRP A 174 -21.80 3.62 -1.57
CA TRP A 174 -20.52 3.78 -2.24
C TRP A 174 -20.79 4.41 -3.60
N PRO A 175 -19.94 5.37 -4.04
CA PRO A 175 -20.02 5.81 -5.42
C PRO A 175 -19.89 4.59 -6.32
N SER A 176 -20.61 4.56 -7.42
CA SER A 176 -20.46 3.48 -8.38
C SER A 176 -18.98 3.40 -8.79
N PHE A 177 -18.53 2.22 -9.20
CA PHE A 177 -17.16 2.02 -9.65
C PHE A 177 -16.69 3.10 -10.65
N TYR A 178 -17.56 3.47 -11.61
CA TYR A 178 -17.25 4.48 -12.61
C TYR A 178 -17.15 5.90 -12.02
N GLU A 179 -18.04 6.25 -11.08
CA GLU A 179 -18.00 7.56 -10.40
C GLU A 179 -16.73 7.72 -9.58
N LEU A 180 -16.26 6.66 -8.92
CA LEU A 180 -15.00 6.67 -8.19
C LEU A 180 -13.81 6.90 -9.15
N LEU A 181 -13.74 6.17 -10.26
CA LEU A 181 -12.67 6.34 -11.24
C LEU A 181 -12.68 7.76 -11.83
N GLU A 182 -13.87 8.29 -12.14
CA GLU A 182 -14.02 9.66 -12.62
C GLU A 182 -13.57 10.67 -11.57
N ALA A 183 -13.93 10.50 -10.31
CA ALA A 183 -13.50 11.35 -9.21
C ALA A 183 -11.98 11.34 -9.04
N ILE A 184 -11.35 10.16 -9.05
CA ILE A 184 -9.89 10.04 -8.96
C ILE A 184 -9.22 10.77 -10.13
N VAL A 185 -9.74 10.71 -11.34
CA VAL A 185 -9.12 11.33 -12.52
C VAL A 185 -9.42 12.82 -12.60
N ARG A 186 -10.68 13.26 -12.37
CA ARG A 186 -11.14 14.62 -12.68
C ARG A 186 -11.29 15.55 -11.49
N CYS A 187 -11.74 15.05 -10.31
CA CYS A 187 -11.94 15.91 -9.16
C CYS A 187 -10.61 16.32 -8.50
N PRO A 188 -10.56 17.42 -7.72
CA PRO A 188 -9.39 17.75 -6.90
C PRO A 188 -8.96 16.56 -6.03
N PRO A 189 -7.65 16.37 -5.81
CA PRO A 189 -7.17 15.29 -4.97
C PRO A 189 -7.65 15.49 -3.53
N PRO A 190 -7.90 14.42 -2.77
CA PRO A 190 -8.23 14.53 -1.36
C PRO A 190 -7.07 15.13 -0.56
N CYS A 191 -7.38 15.83 0.49
CA CYS A 191 -6.41 16.47 1.39
C CYS A 191 -6.72 16.16 2.85
N ALA A 192 -5.71 16.24 3.71
CA ALA A 192 -5.90 16.14 5.14
C ALA A 192 -6.56 17.44 5.66
N PRO A 193 -7.63 17.34 6.51
CA PRO A 193 -8.27 18.49 7.11
C PRO A 193 -7.29 19.28 8.00
N PRO A 194 -7.01 20.57 7.72
CA PRO A 194 -5.98 21.33 8.43
C PRO A 194 -6.38 21.74 9.85
N ASP A 195 -7.65 21.60 10.19
CA ASP A 195 -8.19 21.79 11.54
C ASP A 195 -8.01 20.56 12.44
N GLN A 196 -7.73 19.39 11.86
CA GLN A 196 -7.58 18.11 12.59
C GLN A 196 -6.15 17.60 12.62
N PHE A 197 -5.31 18.03 11.67
CA PHE A 197 -3.96 17.49 11.49
C PHE A 197 -2.89 18.59 11.48
N SER A 198 -1.67 18.20 11.83
CA SER A 198 -0.55 19.14 11.83
C SER A 198 -0.20 19.63 10.42
N PRO A 199 0.36 20.85 10.29
CA PRO A 199 0.81 21.37 8.99
C PRO A 199 1.79 20.43 8.29
N GLU A 200 2.66 19.74 9.03
CA GLU A 200 3.62 18.81 8.48
C GLU A 200 2.94 17.56 7.90
N PHE A 201 1.89 17.05 8.57
CA PHE A 201 1.09 15.96 8.03
C PHE A 201 0.34 16.37 6.77
N CYS A 202 -0.32 17.52 6.80
CA CYS A 202 -1.02 18.06 5.61
C CYS A 202 -0.06 18.24 4.43
N SER A 203 1.16 18.75 4.68
CA SER A 203 2.20 18.89 3.67
C SER A 203 2.67 17.54 3.12
N PHE A 204 2.84 16.52 3.97
CA PHE A 204 3.22 15.18 3.56
C PHE A 204 2.17 14.56 2.63
N ILE A 205 0.89 14.63 3.01
CA ILE A 205 -0.22 14.15 2.18
C ILE A 205 -0.26 14.89 0.84
N SER A 206 -0.10 16.22 0.86
CA SER A 206 -0.04 17.03 -0.37
C SER A 206 1.16 16.68 -1.25
N ALA A 207 2.32 16.32 -0.69
CA ALA A 207 3.49 15.89 -1.46
C ALA A 207 3.29 14.51 -2.13
N CYS A 208 2.45 13.66 -1.55
CA CYS A 208 2.12 12.34 -2.09
C CYS A 208 0.99 12.40 -3.13
N ILE A 209 -0.12 13.11 -2.82
CA ILE A 209 -1.36 13.06 -3.61
C ILE A 209 -1.42 14.25 -4.57
N GLN A 210 -0.57 14.24 -5.60
CA GLN A 210 -0.55 15.20 -6.70
C GLN A 210 -1.09 14.55 -7.97
N LYS A 211 -1.98 15.26 -8.71
CA LYS A 211 -2.53 14.73 -9.99
C LYS A 211 -1.45 14.52 -11.04
N ASP A 212 -0.56 15.50 -11.18
CA ASP A 212 0.60 15.37 -12.07
C ASP A 212 1.68 14.53 -11.35
N PRO A 213 2.04 13.35 -11.90
CA PRO A 213 3.05 12.49 -11.28
C PRO A 213 4.42 13.16 -11.11
N ARG A 214 4.74 14.16 -11.96
CA ARG A 214 6.01 14.92 -11.89
C ARG A 214 6.11 15.82 -10.66
N ASN A 215 4.96 16.16 -10.05
CA ASN A 215 4.89 17.01 -8.86
C ASN A 215 4.88 16.18 -7.55
N ARG A 216 4.83 14.86 -7.65
CA ARG A 216 4.92 13.99 -6.47
C ARG A 216 6.36 13.86 -6.02
N ALA A 217 6.57 13.91 -4.71
CA ALA A 217 7.86 13.62 -4.12
C ALA A 217 8.27 12.16 -4.37
N SER A 218 9.56 11.87 -4.47
CA SER A 218 10.05 10.49 -4.51
C SER A 218 9.98 9.82 -3.13
N SER A 219 10.04 8.48 -3.10
CA SER A 219 10.13 7.74 -1.83
C SER A 219 11.35 8.15 -1.00
N PHE A 220 12.46 8.48 -1.67
CA PHE A 220 13.69 8.94 -1.03
C PHE A 220 13.52 10.34 -0.41
N ASP A 221 12.92 11.29 -1.13
CA ASP A 221 12.70 12.66 -0.63
C ASP A 221 11.75 12.66 0.57
N LEU A 222 10.70 11.82 0.53
CA LEU A 222 9.72 11.70 1.61
C LEU A 222 10.32 11.17 2.91
N LEU A 223 11.38 10.37 2.89
CA LEU A 223 12.09 9.97 4.10
C LEU A 223 12.69 11.16 4.87
N SER A 224 13.01 12.25 4.17
CA SER A 224 13.52 13.49 4.76
C SER A 224 12.43 14.54 5.01
N HIS A 225 11.16 14.23 4.75
CA HIS A 225 10.06 15.16 4.92
C HIS A 225 9.87 15.57 6.39
N PRO A 226 9.51 16.85 6.68
CA PRO A 226 9.34 17.36 8.05
C PRO A 226 8.39 16.51 8.91
N PHE A 227 7.34 15.92 8.33
CA PHE A 227 6.44 15.02 9.04
C PHE A 227 7.16 13.79 9.62
N ILE A 228 8.04 13.15 8.83
CA ILE A 228 8.82 12.00 9.30
C ILE A 228 9.84 12.44 10.34
N LYS A 229 10.58 13.54 10.06
CA LYS A 229 11.61 14.08 10.96
C LYS A 229 11.06 14.55 12.30
N LYS A 230 9.84 15.08 12.34
CA LYS A 230 9.17 15.53 13.58
C LYS A 230 9.09 14.45 14.67
N PHE A 231 9.07 13.18 14.25
CA PHE A 231 8.90 12.05 15.14
C PHE A 231 10.13 11.12 15.20
N GLU A 232 11.21 11.42 14.47
CA GLU A 232 12.36 10.52 14.33
C GLU A 232 13.11 10.30 15.65
N ASP A 233 13.29 11.36 16.44
CA ASP A 233 14.01 11.30 17.72
C ASP A 233 13.08 11.09 18.94
N LYS A 234 11.79 10.80 18.69
CA LYS A 234 10.83 10.56 19.75
C LYS A 234 10.74 9.07 20.07
N ASP A 235 10.63 8.74 21.33
CA ASP A 235 10.40 7.36 21.79
C ASP A 235 8.94 6.94 21.52
N ILE A 236 8.65 6.66 20.24
CA ILE A 236 7.35 6.22 19.77
C ILE A 236 7.45 4.74 19.42
N ASP A 237 6.79 3.92 20.22
CA ASP A 237 6.80 2.48 20.07
C ASP A 237 5.49 1.98 19.43
N LEU A 238 5.58 1.54 18.15
CA LEU A 238 4.43 0.98 17.44
C LEU A 238 3.88 -0.29 18.13
N ARG A 239 4.68 -0.99 18.93
CA ARG A 239 4.25 -2.17 19.71
C ARG A 239 3.15 -1.81 20.71
N ILE A 240 3.12 -0.58 21.23
CA ILE A 240 2.08 -0.11 22.13
C ILE A 240 0.73 -0.10 21.42
N LEU A 241 0.68 0.45 20.21
CA LEU A 241 -0.54 0.42 19.39
C LEU A 241 -0.94 -1.03 19.05
N LEU A 242 0.00 -1.83 18.55
CA LEU A 242 -0.26 -3.18 18.06
C LEU A 242 -0.52 -4.19 19.19
N GLY A 243 0.08 -3.97 20.36
CA GLY A 243 -0.11 -4.82 21.54
C GLY A 243 -1.51 -4.75 22.15
N SER A 244 -2.21 -3.64 21.92
CA SER A 244 -3.61 -3.46 22.34
C SER A 244 -4.63 -4.13 21.42
N LEU A 245 -4.18 -4.65 20.24
CA LEU A 245 -5.05 -5.25 19.25
C LEU A 245 -5.18 -6.76 19.43
N GLU A 246 -6.37 -7.27 19.15
CA GLU A 246 -6.58 -8.71 19.03
C GLU A 246 -5.86 -9.23 17.77
N PRO A 247 -5.26 -10.44 17.83
CA PRO A 247 -4.70 -11.07 16.64
C PRO A 247 -5.78 -11.20 15.56
N PRO A 248 -5.44 -11.08 14.28
CA PRO A 248 -6.42 -11.28 13.21
C PRO A 248 -7.04 -12.66 13.33
N VAL A 249 -8.36 -12.73 13.33
CA VAL A 249 -9.06 -14.01 13.30
C VAL A 249 -8.63 -14.74 12.04
N ASN A 250 -7.96 -15.87 12.18
CA ASN A 250 -7.60 -16.73 11.06
C ASN A 250 -8.88 -17.18 10.35
N SER A 251 -9.37 -16.35 9.45
CA SER A 251 -10.30 -16.80 8.43
C SER A 251 -9.51 -17.67 7.47
N SER A 252 -9.45 -18.96 7.76
CA SER A 252 -9.06 -19.98 6.79
C SER A 252 -9.97 -19.83 5.57
N ARG A 253 -9.53 -19.02 4.61
CA ARG A 253 -10.11 -19.01 3.27
C ARG A 253 -9.43 -20.10 2.49
N TYR A 254 -10.07 -21.24 2.47
CA TYR A 254 -9.86 -22.31 1.50
C TYR A 254 -10.37 -21.89 0.12
#